data_de5005d95f9c9b0c91baf78646e9b0cd
#
_entry.id   de5005d95f9c9b0c91baf78646e9b0cd
#
_cell.length_a   1.000
_cell.length_b   1.000
_cell.length_c   1.000
_cell.angle_alpha   90.00
_cell.angle_beta   90.00
_cell.angle_gamma   90.00
#
_symmetry.space_group_name_H-M   'P 1'
#
loop_
_entity.id
_entity.type
_entity.pdbx_description
1 polymer ?
#
loop_
_entity_poly.entity_id
_entity_poly.type
_entity_poly.pdbx_seq_one_letter_code
_entity_poly.pdbx_strand_id
1 'polypeptide(L)'
;MYFPYVRGRQYELLALRELATNNLLGDYVTPIIEPVKLSPTLVNVMAEFIKVKHPISIIRNPAVGTFMSDWQDVQEQSKEAGYKQRFSAQYEDSTIIKSLIMQRNAKSLLEFWDKHGVNKADLLVINTDRDYLDLYESAFGTVVPRYALMPDESLFRRKVRHHKVLLDDKFEKQDRNADYQETEDEFFSDDHLYYTEDGFIGFSDYSVVGNEYLEAGFAPYAVAIHIVYFAEDKTLRVRH
;
A
#
# COMPACT_ATOMS: atom_id res chain seq x y z
N MET A 1 13.13 6.66 -2.87
CA MET A 1 12.11 5.79 -3.54
C MET A 1 10.72 6.21 -3.07
N TYR A 2 9.69 6.07 -3.93
CA TYR A 2 8.31 6.37 -3.61
C TYR A 2 7.44 5.10 -3.66
N PHE A 3 6.62 4.91 -2.64
CA PHE A 3 5.76 3.75 -2.47
C PHE A 3 4.29 4.21 -2.33
N PRO A 4 3.61 4.58 -3.43
CA PRO A 4 2.19 4.97 -3.34
C PRO A 4 1.36 3.80 -2.80
N TYR A 5 0.64 4.05 -1.70
CA TYR A 5 -0.19 3.05 -1.03
C TYR A 5 -1.64 3.19 -1.48
N VAL A 6 -2.16 2.20 -2.17
CA VAL A 6 -3.53 2.18 -2.65
C VAL A 6 -4.35 1.05 -2.02
N ARG A 7 -5.63 1.29 -1.84
CA ARG A 7 -6.57 0.32 -1.24
C ARG A 7 -7.04 -0.78 -2.20
N GLY A 8 -6.54 -0.80 -3.42
CA GLY A 8 -6.95 -1.79 -4.42
C GLY A 8 -8.42 -1.68 -4.82
N ARG A 9 -9.01 -0.50 -4.75
CA ARG A 9 -10.33 -0.20 -5.31
C ARG A 9 -10.28 -0.29 -6.84
N GLN A 10 -11.42 -0.49 -7.46
CA GLN A 10 -11.48 -0.75 -8.91
C GLN A 10 -10.77 0.33 -9.74
N TYR A 11 -11.00 1.61 -9.47
CA TYR A 11 -10.40 2.69 -10.26
C TYR A 11 -8.92 2.90 -9.96
N GLU A 12 -8.47 2.69 -8.72
CA GLU A 12 -7.04 2.68 -8.38
C GLU A 12 -6.30 1.56 -9.14
N LEU A 13 -6.88 0.37 -9.17
CA LEU A 13 -6.34 -0.76 -9.91
C LEU A 13 -6.30 -0.51 -11.42
N LEU A 14 -7.35 0.10 -11.99
CA LEU A 14 -7.38 0.45 -13.40
C LEU A 14 -6.33 1.51 -13.74
N ALA A 15 -6.17 2.54 -12.90
CA ALA A 15 -5.13 3.56 -13.06
C ALA A 15 -3.72 2.95 -13.00
N LEU A 16 -3.43 2.11 -12.02
CA LEU A 16 -2.14 1.42 -11.93
C LEU A 16 -1.85 0.56 -13.17
N ARG A 17 -2.85 -0.18 -13.65
CA ARG A 17 -2.70 -0.98 -14.87
C ARG A 17 -2.39 -0.11 -16.09
N GLU A 18 -3.07 1.02 -16.24
CA GLU A 18 -2.84 1.94 -17.35
C GLU A 18 -1.43 2.57 -17.27
N LEU A 19 -1.00 3.00 -16.09
CA LEU A 19 0.34 3.52 -15.86
C LEU A 19 1.42 2.48 -16.23
N ALA A 20 1.24 1.23 -15.81
CA ALA A 20 2.17 0.14 -16.14
C ALA A 20 2.16 -0.17 -17.64
N THR A 21 0.97 -0.32 -18.26
CA THR A 21 0.83 -0.63 -19.70
C THR A 21 1.51 0.43 -20.58
N ASN A 22 1.42 1.70 -20.21
CA ASN A 22 1.98 2.82 -20.95
C ASN A 22 3.42 3.18 -20.52
N ASN A 23 4.03 2.38 -19.64
CA ASN A 23 5.38 2.62 -19.11
C ASN A 23 5.57 4.04 -18.51
N LEU A 24 4.57 4.48 -17.75
CA LEU A 24 4.54 5.80 -17.11
C LEU A 24 5.05 5.78 -15.65
N LEU A 25 5.35 4.60 -15.12
CA LEU A 25 5.96 4.45 -13.79
C LEU A 25 7.48 4.54 -13.89
N GLY A 26 8.08 5.45 -13.10
CA GLY A 26 9.53 5.55 -13.02
C GLY A 26 10.15 4.43 -12.18
N ASP A 27 11.45 4.16 -12.38
CA ASP A 27 12.19 3.08 -11.70
C ASP A 27 12.22 3.20 -10.17
N TYR A 28 11.98 4.39 -9.64
CA TYR A 28 11.96 4.67 -8.20
C TYR A 28 10.55 4.63 -7.60
N VAL A 29 9.54 4.21 -8.36
CA VAL A 29 8.16 4.09 -7.90
C VAL A 29 7.80 2.61 -7.77
N THR A 30 7.40 2.18 -6.59
CA THR A 30 6.94 0.82 -6.32
C THR A 30 5.56 0.87 -5.65
N PRO A 31 4.46 0.72 -6.40
CA PRO A 31 3.13 0.78 -5.81
C PRO A 31 2.90 -0.33 -4.78
N ILE A 32 2.18 -0.01 -3.72
CA ILE A 32 1.70 -0.98 -2.72
C ILE A 32 0.19 -1.11 -2.90
N ILE A 33 -0.29 -2.33 -3.09
CA ILE A 33 -1.72 -2.62 -3.10
C ILE A 33 -2.10 -3.33 -1.81
N GLU A 34 -3.03 -2.75 -1.06
CA GLU A 34 -3.79 -3.44 -0.03
C GLU A 34 -5.10 -3.94 -0.66
N PRO A 35 -5.22 -5.25 -0.98
CA PRO A 35 -6.37 -5.76 -1.70
C PRO A 35 -7.64 -5.69 -0.84
N VAL A 36 -8.64 -4.94 -1.28
CA VAL A 36 -9.93 -4.88 -0.58
C VAL A 36 -10.86 -6.03 -0.98
N LYS A 37 -10.62 -6.67 -2.14
CA LYS A 37 -11.45 -7.76 -2.68
C LYS A 37 -10.65 -8.67 -3.58
N LEU A 38 -10.96 -9.98 -3.57
CA LEU A 38 -10.46 -10.92 -4.58
C LEU A 38 -11.22 -10.70 -5.89
N SER A 39 -10.60 -10.04 -6.86
CA SER A 39 -11.28 -9.59 -8.07
C SER A 39 -10.49 -9.86 -9.35
N PRO A 40 -11.15 -9.95 -10.51
CA PRO A 40 -10.46 -10.06 -11.79
C PRO A 40 -9.57 -8.85 -12.08
N THR A 41 -9.96 -7.67 -11.62
CA THR A 41 -9.17 -6.44 -11.81
C THR A 41 -7.83 -6.54 -11.10
N LEU A 42 -7.81 -7.03 -9.85
CA LEU A 42 -6.57 -7.23 -9.08
C LEU A 42 -5.61 -8.18 -9.80
N VAL A 43 -6.07 -9.37 -10.20
CA VAL A 43 -5.19 -10.35 -10.87
C VAL A 43 -4.76 -9.88 -12.28
N ASN A 44 -5.54 -9.03 -12.94
CA ASN A 44 -5.14 -8.44 -14.22
C ASN A 44 -4.07 -7.35 -14.05
N VAL A 45 -4.13 -6.56 -12.98
CA VAL A 45 -3.06 -5.60 -12.61
C VAL A 45 -1.76 -6.34 -12.33
N MET A 46 -1.81 -7.37 -11.48
CA MET A 46 -0.63 -8.20 -11.18
C MET A 46 0.00 -8.75 -12.47
N ALA A 47 -0.84 -9.29 -13.38
CA ALA A 47 -0.37 -9.83 -14.67
C ALA A 47 0.33 -8.75 -15.52
N GLU A 48 -0.20 -7.53 -15.55
CA GLU A 48 0.40 -6.46 -16.35
C GLU A 48 1.75 -6.02 -15.77
N PHE A 49 1.88 -5.86 -14.43
CA PHE A 49 3.15 -5.55 -13.78
C PHE A 49 4.21 -6.64 -14.02
N ILE A 50 3.83 -7.91 -13.95
CA ILE A 50 4.72 -9.05 -14.29
C ILE A 50 5.17 -8.95 -15.75
N LYS A 51 4.26 -8.70 -16.68
CA LYS A 51 4.54 -8.59 -18.11
C LYS A 51 5.53 -7.47 -18.42
N VAL A 52 5.36 -6.29 -17.83
CA VAL A 52 6.25 -5.14 -18.02
C VAL A 52 7.49 -5.19 -17.12
N LYS A 53 7.59 -6.17 -16.21
CA LYS A 53 8.69 -6.38 -15.25
C LYS A 53 8.90 -5.18 -14.31
N HIS A 54 7.84 -4.46 -13.96
CA HIS A 54 7.90 -3.36 -13.00
C HIS A 54 7.51 -3.86 -11.60
N PRO A 55 8.30 -3.56 -10.55
CA PRO A 55 8.02 -4.06 -9.21
C PRO A 55 6.72 -3.49 -8.65
N ILE A 56 5.95 -4.34 -7.98
CA ILE A 56 4.75 -3.97 -7.25
C ILE A 56 4.66 -4.77 -5.96
N SER A 57 4.18 -4.16 -4.90
CA SER A 57 4.01 -4.81 -3.60
C SER A 57 2.54 -5.15 -3.35
N ILE A 58 2.27 -6.38 -2.95
CA ILE A 58 0.91 -6.86 -2.69
C ILE A 58 0.81 -7.35 -1.25
N ILE A 59 -0.07 -6.73 -0.47
CA ILE A 59 -0.33 -7.10 0.92
C ILE A 59 -1.15 -8.38 0.98
N ARG A 60 -0.63 -9.39 1.69
CA ARG A 60 -1.29 -10.69 1.81
C ARG A 60 -2.35 -10.75 2.91
N ASN A 61 -2.21 -9.91 3.92
CA ASN A 61 -3.13 -9.80 5.05
C ASN A 61 -3.71 -8.40 5.18
N PRO A 62 -4.55 -7.93 4.23
CA PRO A 62 -5.13 -6.61 4.30
C PRO A 62 -5.94 -6.41 5.59
N ALA A 63 -5.97 -5.16 6.09
CA ALA A 63 -6.74 -4.77 7.26
C ALA A 63 -8.20 -4.39 6.91
N VAL A 64 -8.46 -4.12 5.64
CA VAL A 64 -9.76 -3.60 5.16
C VAL A 64 -10.34 -4.46 4.04
N GLY A 65 -11.65 -4.28 3.80
CA GLY A 65 -12.38 -4.98 2.74
C GLY A 65 -12.69 -6.44 3.05
N THR A 66 -13.04 -7.19 2.00
CA THR A 66 -13.50 -8.60 2.07
C THR A 66 -12.49 -9.60 1.52
N PHE A 67 -11.28 -9.16 1.10
CA PHE A 67 -10.29 -10.03 0.46
C PHE A 67 -10.01 -11.31 1.24
N MET A 68 -9.90 -11.24 2.58
CA MET A 68 -9.60 -12.42 3.40
C MET A 68 -10.77 -13.39 3.48
N SER A 69 -12.00 -12.90 3.61
CA SER A 69 -13.21 -13.74 3.56
C SER A 69 -13.43 -14.28 2.16
N ASP A 70 -13.30 -13.46 1.12
CA ASP A 70 -13.38 -13.93 -0.27
C ASP A 70 -12.39 -15.08 -0.51
N TRP A 71 -11.16 -14.95 0.02
CA TRP A 71 -10.12 -15.98 -0.11
C TRP A 71 -10.49 -17.31 0.57
N GLN A 72 -11.14 -17.24 1.74
CA GLN A 72 -11.54 -18.41 2.54
C GLN A 72 -12.80 -19.09 1.96
N ASP A 73 -13.76 -18.30 1.51
CA ASP A 73 -15.10 -18.76 1.12
C ASP A 73 -15.21 -19.18 -0.37
N VAL A 74 -14.11 -19.12 -1.13
CA VAL A 74 -14.08 -19.50 -2.54
C VAL A 74 -14.51 -20.96 -2.72
N GLN A 75 -15.61 -21.18 -3.43
CA GLN A 75 -16.06 -22.50 -3.86
C GLN A 75 -15.27 -22.95 -5.08
N GLU A 76 -14.87 -24.24 -5.13
CA GLU A 76 -13.97 -24.77 -6.16
C GLU A 76 -14.46 -24.60 -7.62
N GLN A 77 -15.77 -24.54 -7.83
CA GLN A 77 -16.37 -24.40 -9.16
C GLN A 77 -16.80 -22.95 -9.49
N SER A 78 -16.47 -22.00 -8.63
CA SER A 78 -16.83 -20.60 -8.83
C SER A 78 -15.82 -19.87 -9.73
N LYS A 79 -16.23 -18.71 -10.27
CA LYS A 79 -15.31 -17.82 -11.01
C LYS A 79 -14.18 -17.32 -10.12
N GLU A 80 -14.48 -17.13 -8.85
CA GLU A 80 -13.54 -16.69 -7.81
C GLU A 80 -12.41 -17.69 -7.60
N ALA A 81 -12.66 -19.00 -7.80
CA ALA A 81 -11.62 -20.03 -7.78
C ALA A 81 -10.54 -19.77 -8.85
N GLY A 82 -10.95 -19.35 -10.04
CA GLY A 82 -10.01 -18.95 -11.09
C GLY A 82 -9.17 -17.72 -10.70
N TYR A 83 -9.75 -16.75 -10.01
CA TYR A 83 -9.01 -15.57 -9.54
C TYR A 83 -8.03 -15.93 -8.42
N LYS A 84 -8.45 -16.79 -7.48
CA LYS A 84 -7.59 -17.31 -6.41
C LYS A 84 -6.38 -18.06 -6.96
N GLN A 85 -6.61 -18.94 -7.95
CA GLN A 85 -5.54 -19.69 -8.60
C GLN A 85 -4.56 -18.76 -9.33
N ARG A 86 -5.07 -17.80 -10.09
CA ARG A 86 -4.25 -16.81 -10.80
C ARG A 86 -3.45 -15.96 -9.83
N PHE A 87 -4.10 -15.46 -8.77
CA PHE A 87 -3.41 -14.70 -7.72
C PHE A 87 -2.26 -15.51 -7.13
N SER A 88 -2.53 -16.77 -6.72
CA SER A 88 -1.51 -17.63 -6.12
C SER A 88 -0.31 -17.84 -7.06
N ALA A 89 -0.55 -18.11 -8.33
CA ALA A 89 0.52 -18.29 -9.32
C ALA A 89 1.33 -17.01 -9.54
N GLN A 90 0.66 -15.85 -9.67
CA GLN A 90 1.31 -14.57 -9.88
C GLN A 90 2.06 -14.08 -8.64
N TYR A 91 1.57 -14.42 -7.44
CA TYR A 91 2.17 -14.00 -6.17
C TYR A 91 3.57 -14.61 -5.93
N GLU A 92 3.91 -15.66 -6.68
CA GLU A 92 5.24 -16.28 -6.64
C GLU A 92 6.22 -15.68 -7.67
N ASP A 93 5.76 -14.79 -8.55
CA ASP A 93 6.63 -14.09 -9.48
C ASP A 93 7.56 -13.10 -8.77
N SER A 94 8.80 -13.03 -9.21
CA SER A 94 9.83 -12.15 -8.60
C SER A 94 9.55 -10.66 -8.72
N THR A 95 8.65 -10.26 -9.61
CA THR A 95 8.17 -8.88 -9.77
C THR A 95 7.27 -8.46 -8.60
N ILE A 96 6.61 -9.43 -7.96
CA ILE A 96 5.71 -9.20 -6.84
C ILE A 96 6.48 -9.21 -5.52
N ILE A 97 6.58 -8.06 -4.87
CA ILE A 97 7.12 -7.94 -3.53
C ILE A 97 6.05 -8.40 -2.53
N LYS A 98 6.31 -9.53 -1.86
CA LYS A 98 5.41 -10.03 -0.83
C LYS A 98 5.38 -9.08 0.35
N SER A 99 4.18 -8.68 0.79
CA SER A 99 4.04 -7.72 1.89
C SER A 99 2.97 -8.10 2.90
N LEU A 100 3.17 -7.61 4.13
CA LEU A 100 2.25 -7.81 5.23
C LEU A 100 2.13 -6.56 6.09
N ILE A 101 0.96 -6.43 6.73
CA ILE A 101 0.72 -5.47 7.81
C ILE A 101 1.01 -6.19 9.14
N MET A 102 1.78 -5.54 10.03
CA MET A 102 1.98 -6.02 11.40
C MET A 102 0.69 -5.79 12.20
N GLN A 103 -0.09 -6.84 12.32
CA GLN A 103 -1.40 -6.88 12.96
C GLN A 103 -1.68 -8.28 13.53
N ARG A 104 -2.87 -8.50 14.07
CA ARG A 104 -3.27 -9.74 14.79
C ARG A 104 -2.88 -11.04 14.07
N ASN A 105 -3.03 -11.11 12.74
CA ASN A 105 -2.77 -12.32 11.95
C ASN A 105 -1.34 -12.40 11.37
N ALA A 106 -0.51 -11.37 11.60
CA ALA A 106 0.85 -11.32 11.04
C ALA A 106 1.72 -12.49 11.45
N LYS A 107 1.65 -12.91 12.74
CA LYS A 107 2.42 -14.05 13.25
C LYS A 107 2.13 -15.33 12.48
N SER A 108 0.86 -15.67 12.29
CA SER A 108 0.45 -16.88 11.56
C SER A 108 0.87 -16.84 10.09
N LEU A 109 0.83 -15.67 9.47
CA LEU A 109 1.27 -15.48 8.08
C LEU A 109 2.79 -15.66 7.97
N LEU A 110 3.57 -15.10 8.88
CA LEU A 110 5.02 -15.26 8.91
C LEU A 110 5.43 -16.72 9.14
N GLU A 111 4.76 -17.44 10.05
CA GLU A 111 4.97 -18.87 10.26
C GLU A 111 4.61 -19.71 9.03
N PHE A 112 3.55 -19.34 8.33
CA PHE A 112 3.17 -19.97 7.05
C PHE A 112 4.26 -19.73 6.00
N TRP A 113 4.71 -18.51 5.81
CA TRP A 113 5.76 -18.17 4.85
C TRP A 113 7.10 -18.84 5.15
N ASP A 114 7.49 -18.91 6.41
CA ASP A 114 8.72 -19.59 6.83
C ASP A 114 8.69 -21.08 6.42
N LYS A 115 7.57 -21.77 6.64
CA LYS A 115 7.35 -23.16 6.21
C LYS A 115 7.40 -23.36 4.70
N HIS A 116 7.11 -22.31 3.92
CA HIS A 116 7.11 -22.34 2.46
C HIS A 116 8.37 -21.71 1.85
N GLY A 117 9.39 -21.44 2.67
CA GLY A 117 10.69 -20.97 2.19
C GLY A 117 10.71 -19.51 1.74
N VAL A 118 9.73 -18.69 2.14
CA VAL A 118 9.76 -17.25 1.85
C VAL A 118 10.81 -16.57 2.73
N ASN A 119 11.77 -15.93 2.09
CA ASN A 119 12.83 -15.23 2.81
C ASN A 119 12.31 -13.91 3.39
N LYS A 120 12.40 -13.74 4.71
CA LYS A 120 12.00 -12.51 5.41
C LYS A 120 12.75 -11.27 4.93
N ALA A 121 13.97 -11.42 4.42
CA ALA A 121 14.75 -10.31 3.89
C ALA A 121 14.19 -9.73 2.58
N ASP A 122 13.30 -10.44 1.89
CA ASP A 122 12.68 -9.98 0.64
C ASP A 122 11.31 -9.32 0.87
N LEU A 123 10.82 -9.30 2.12
CA LEU A 123 9.50 -8.78 2.46
C LEU A 123 9.47 -7.26 2.56
N LEU A 124 8.30 -6.70 2.23
CA LEU A 124 7.90 -5.37 2.63
C LEU A 124 6.97 -5.49 3.84
N VAL A 125 7.31 -4.80 4.93
CA VAL A 125 6.59 -4.87 6.21
C VAL A 125 5.99 -3.52 6.55
N ILE A 126 4.71 -3.48 6.92
CA ILE A 126 3.99 -2.26 7.26
C ILE A 126 3.71 -2.25 8.76
N ASN A 127 4.25 -1.24 9.45
CA ASN A 127 4.15 -1.05 10.88
C ASN A 127 3.41 0.26 11.16
N THR A 128 2.11 0.20 11.35
CA THR A 128 1.27 1.37 11.67
C THR A 128 0.63 1.30 13.06
N ASP A 129 0.66 0.12 13.68
CA ASP A 129 0.07 -0.11 14.99
C ASP A 129 1.17 -0.42 16.03
N ARG A 130 1.20 0.38 17.09
CA ARG A 130 2.18 0.29 18.19
C ARG A 130 2.12 -1.04 18.93
N ASP A 131 0.93 -1.64 19.01
CA ASP A 131 0.70 -2.89 19.76
C ASP A 131 1.43 -4.09 19.12
N TYR A 132 1.79 -4.00 17.85
CA TYR A 132 2.49 -5.08 17.12
C TYR A 132 4.00 -4.83 16.93
N LEU A 133 4.57 -3.77 17.50
CA LEU A 133 6.01 -3.48 17.38
C LEU A 133 6.89 -4.54 18.07
N ASP A 134 6.46 -5.12 19.16
CA ASP A 134 7.20 -6.21 19.80
C ASP A 134 7.16 -7.49 18.96
N LEU A 135 6.07 -7.75 18.27
CA LEU A 135 5.98 -8.83 17.28
C LEU A 135 6.94 -8.57 16.10
N TYR A 136 6.99 -7.32 15.60
CA TYR A 136 7.95 -6.94 14.57
C TYR A 136 9.40 -7.18 15.03
N GLU A 137 9.77 -6.69 16.20
CA GLU A 137 11.12 -6.88 16.75
C GLU A 137 11.47 -8.36 16.92
N SER A 138 10.53 -9.17 17.41
CA SER A 138 10.71 -10.63 17.53
C SER A 138 10.90 -11.31 16.16
N ALA A 139 10.18 -10.87 15.13
CA ALA A 139 10.21 -11.50 13.82
C ALA A 139 11.39 -11.05 12.94
N PHE A 140 11.83 -9.79 13.09
CA PHE A 140 12.81 -9.12 12.26
C PHE A 140 14.04 -8.59 13.00
N GLY A 141 14.19 -8.88 14.30
CA GLY A 141 15.33 -8.42 15.11
C GLY A 141 16.69 -8.93 14.62
N THR A 142 16.71 -10.07 13.92
CA THR A 142 17.93 -10.69 13.36
C THR A 142 17.97 -10.69 11.84
N VAL A 143 16.86 -10.38 11.18
CA VAL A 143 16.73 -10.35 9.71
C VAL A 143 16.12 -9.02 9.29
N VAL A 144 16.86 -8.22 8.54
CA VAL A 144 16.37 -6.94 8.04
C VAL A 144 15.46 -7.19 6.84
N PRO A 145 14.18 -6.74 6.86
CA PRO A 145 13.31 -6.85 5.69
C PRO A 145 13.78 -5.92 4.57
N ARG A 146 13.34 -6.19 3.35
CA ARG A 146 13.65 -5.35 2.19
C ARG A 146 13.20 -3.90 2.39
N TYR A 147 11.98 -3.72 2.94
CA TYR A 147 11.42 -2.41 3.27
C TYR A 147 10.59 -2.52 4.54
N ALA A 148 10.68 -1.52 5.40
CA ALA A 148 9.89 -1.43 6.64
C ALA A 148 9.19 -0.06 6.69
N LEU A 149 7.91 -0.05 6.32
CA LEU A 149 7.07 1.15 6.37
C LEU A 149 6.69 1.46 7.81
N MET A 150 6.73 2.72 8.19
CA MET A 150 6.39 3.17 9.54
C MET A 150 6.11 4.68 9.56
N PRO A 151 5.26 5.17 10.49
CA PRO A 151 5.13 6.60 10.76
C PRO A 151 6.40 7.15 11.40
N ASP A 152 6.65 8.45 11.22
CA ASP A 152 7.78 9.12 11.86
C ASP A 152 7.54 9.44 13.33
N GLU A 153 7.50 8.39 14.15
CA GLU A 153 7.30 8.48 15.58
C GLU A 153 8.45 7.83 16.36
N SER A 154 8.79 8.43 17.51
CA SER A 154 9.92 7.98 18.34
C SER A 154 9.88 6.49 18.71
N LEU A 155 8.69 5.92 18.97
CA LEU A 155 8.55 4.53 19.33
C LEU A 155 8.88 3.62 18.14
N PHE A 156 8.34 3.92 16.97
CA PHE A 156 8.62 3.18 15.75
C PHE A 156 10.09 3.30 15.36
N ARG A 157 10.69 4.49 15.41
CA ARG A 157 12.12 4.70 15.13
C ARG A 157 13.05 3.86 16.04
N ARG A 158 12.64 3.55 17.28
CA ARG A 158 13.43 2.73 18.21
C ARG A 158 13.37 1.25 17.87
N LYS A 159 12.24 0.76 17.36
CA LYS A 159 11.98 -0.64 17.05
C LYS A 159 12.33 -1.00 15.61
N VAL A 160 11.98 -0.15 14.65
CA VAL A 160 12.29 -0.32 13.23
C VAL A 160 13.56 0.47 12.93
N ARG A 161 14.70 -0.23 12.86
CA ARG A 161 16.02 0.42 12.79
C ARG A 161 16.59 0.52 11.37
N HIS A 162 16.20 -0.40 10.49
CA HIS A 162 16.81 -0.55 9.17
C HIS A 162 15.75 -0.50 8.07
N HIS A 163 16.16 -0.10 6.88
CA HIS A 163 15.35 -0.02 5.66
C HIS A 163 14.00 0.67 5.86
N LYS A 164 14.02 1.73 6.69
CA LYS A 164 12.84 2.51 7.04
C LYS A 164 12.30 3.24 5.84
N VAL A 165 11.02 3.13 5.59
CA VAL A 165 10.25 3.92 4.62
C VAL A 165 9.21 4.72 5.41
N LEU A 166 9.21 6.02 5.24
CA LEU A 166 8.22 6.89 5.86
C LEU A 166 6.83 6.56 5.29
N LEU A 167 5.87 6.31 6.15
CA LEU A 167 4.46 6.15 5.78
C LEU A 167 3.63 7.13 6.57
N ASP A 168 3.03 8.09 5.90
CA ASP A 168 2.21 9.10 6.53
C ASP A 168 0.90 9.32 5.76
N ASP A 169 -0.12 9.80 6.48
CA ASP A 169 -1.38 10.24 5.88
C ASP A 169 -1.35 11.77 5.76
N LYS A 170 -1.13 12.24 4.56
CA LYS A 170 -0.98 13.66 4.25
C LYS A 170 -2.29 14.34 3.89
N PHE A 171 -3.36 13.58 3.72
CA PHE A 171 -4.63 14.13 3.27
C PHE A 171 -5.48 14.64 4.44
N GLU A 172 -5.74 15.94 4.49
CA GLU A 172 -6.63 16.54 5.48
C GLU A 172 -8.08 16.45 5.03
N LYS A 173 -8.75 15.40 5.50
CA LYS A 173 -10.12 15.12 5.13
C LYS A 173 -11.10 16.08 5.78
N GLN A 174 -11.96 16.70 4.97
CA GLN A 174 -13.08 17.53 5.43
C GLN A 174 -14.31 16.66 5.78
N ASP A 175 -15.17 17.17 6.64
CA ASP A 175 -16.40 16.47 7.06
C ASP A 175 -17.36 16.25 5.88
N ARG A 176 -17.42 17.19 4.95
CA ARG A 176 -18.27 17.14 3.75
C ARG A 176 -17.51 17.57 2.51
N ASN A 177 -17.83 16.97 1.37
CA ASN A 177 -17.22 17.34 0.09
C ASN A 177 -17.43 18.82 -0.27
N ALA A 178 -18.52 19.44 0.19
CA ALA A 178 -18.76 20.86 -0.04
C ALA A 178 -17.80 21.78 0.72
N ASP A 179 -17.23 21.32 1.82
CA ASP A 179 -16.37 22.12 2.68
C ASP A 179 -14.99 22.38 2.06
N TYR A 180 -14.58 21.53 1.09
CA TYR A 180 -13.35 21.77 0.29
C TYR A 180 -13.40 23.06 -0.54
N GLN A 181 -14.59 23.62 -0.79
CA GLN A 181 -14.71 24.90 -1.47
C GLN A 181 -14.07 26.07 -0.70
N GLU A 182 -13.93 25.92 0.62
CA GLU A 182 -13.28 26.95 1.46
C GLU A 182 -11.74 26.83 1.46
N THR A 183 -11.22 25.67 1.01
CA THR A 183 -9.79 25.39 0.96
C THR A 183 -9.42 24.86 -0.43
N GLU A 184 -9.39 25.76 -1.42
CA GLU A 184 -9.17 25.36 -2.83
C GLU A 184 -7.78 24.77 -3.09
N ASP A 185 -6.78 25.16 -2.28
CA ASP A 185 -5.37 24.79 -2.47
C ASP A 185 -4.63 24.78 -1.14
N GLU A 186 -4.06 23.65 -0.76
CA GLU A 186 -3.32 23.49 0.48
C GLU A 186 -2.00 22.73 0.31
N PHE A 187 -1.12 22.85 1.29
CA PHE A 187 0.10 22.06 1.36
C PHE A 187 -0.25 20.58 1.53
N PHE A 188 0.40 19.72 0.75
CA PHE A 188 0.19 18.28 0.84
C PHE A 188 1.39 17.58 1.48
N SER A 189 2.60 17.74 0.92
CA SER A 189 3.79 17.07 1.45
C SER A 189 5.09 17.67 0.88
N ASP A 190 6.16 17.54 1.64
CA ASP A 190 7.54 17.76 1.20
C ASP A 190 8.46 16.56 1.49
N ASP A 191 7.89 15.44 1.89
CA ASP A 191 8.63 14.21 2.22
C ASP A 191 9.60 13.76 1.11
N HIS A 192 9.21 13.93 -0.16
CA HIS A 192 10.06 13.57 -1.29
C HIS A 192 11.36 14.38 -1.37
N LEU A 193 11.42 15.54 -0.72
CA LEU A 193 12.63 16.36 -0.64
C LEU A 193 13.52 15.95 0.54
N TYR A 194 12.94 15.53 1.67
CA TYR A 194 13.65 15.43 2.96
C TYR A 194 13.75 14.02 3.54
N TYR A 195 13.04 13.00 3.03
CA TYR A 195 13.02 11.65 3.63
C TYR A 195 14.42 11.06 3.87
N THR A 196 15.41 11.40 3.04
CA THR A 196 16.77 10.90 3.22
C THR A 196 17.51 11.59 4.37
N GLU A 197 17.28 12.88 4.58
CA GLU A 197 17.83 13.65 5.68
C GLU A 197 17.23 13.18 7.02
N ASP A 198 15.95 12.77 7.01
CA ASP A 198 15.25 12.18 8.15
C ASP A 198 15.63 10.71 8.41
N GLY A 199 16.53 10.15 7.58
CA GLY A 199 17.08 8.81 7.74
C GLY A 199 16.16 7.70 7.26
N PHE A 200 15.30 7.97 6.28
CA PHE A 200 14.51 6.99 5.55
C PHE A 200 15.12 6.68 4.18
N ILE A 201 14.88 5.49 3.65
CA ILE A 201 15.32 5.07 2.30
C ILE A 201 14.25 5.32 1.23
N GLY A 202 13.06 5.72 1.63
CA GLY A 202 11.93 6.04 0.78
C GLY A 202 10.78 6.62 1.60
N PHE A 203 9.73 7.02 0.90
CA PHE A 203 8.49 7.54 1.50
C PHE A 203 7.27 6.91 0.83
N SER A 204 6.16 6.94 1.54
CA SER A 204 4.87 6.37 1.17
C SER A 204 3.76 7.25 1.72
N ASP A 205 2.71 7.43 0.96
CA ASP A 205 1.47 8.06 1.38
C ASP A 205 0.26 7.22 0.94
N TYR A 206 -0.89 7.48 1.58
CA TYR A 206 -2.17 6.84 1.22
C TYR A 206 -2.81 7.66 0.13
N SER A 207 -2.64 7.67 -1.03
CA SER A 207 -3.34 8.48 -2.04
C SER A 207 -4.10 9.73 -1.48
N VAL A 208 -4.61 10.58 -2.31
CA VAL A 208 -5.28 11.85 -1.90
C VAL A 208 -6.57 11.71 -1.09
N VAL A 209 -7.03 10.50 -0.81
CA VAL A 209 -8.23 10.27 0.04
C VAL A 209 -7.88 9.76 1.45
N GLY A 210 -6.59 9.66 1.75
CA GLY A 210 -6.09 9.29 3.07
C GLY A 210 -6.24 7.81 3.44
N ASN A 211 -5.98 7.52 4.72
CA ASN A 211 -5.92 6.16 5.25
C ASN A 211 -7.28 5.54 5.56
N GLU A 212 -8.34 6.32 5.62
CA GLU A 212 -9.69 5.82 5.91
C GLU A 212 -10.23 4.97 4.76
N TYR A 213 -10.82 3.82 5.12
CA TYR A 213 -11.54 2.98 4.19
C TYR A 213 -13.01 2.88 4.59
N LEU A 214 -13.87 3.40 3.75
CA LEU A 214 -15.33 3.29 3.89
C LEU A 214 -15.87 2.57 2.66
N GLU A 215 -16.52 1.43 2.87
CA GLU A 215 -17.13 0.63 1.79
C GLU A 215 -18.58 1.02 1.51
N ALA A 216 -19.25 1.57 2.53
CA ALA A 216 -20.65 1.99 2.44
C ALA A 216 -20.77 3.52 2.62
N GLY A 217 -21.59 4.13 1.78
CA GLY A 217 -21.94 5.55 1.89
C GLY A 217 -23.12 5.86 0.97
N PHE A 218 -23.90 6.87 1.30
CA PHE A 218 -24.88 7.44 0.38
C PHE A 218 -24.12 8.24 -0.69
N ALA A 219 -24.68 8.31 -1.90
CA ALA A 219 -24.15 9.18 -2.93
C ALA A 219 -24.04 10.62 -2.40
N PRO A 220 -22.87 11.25 -2.43
CA PRO A 220 -22.72 12.60 -1.89
C PRO A 220 -23.47 13.61 -2.75
N TYR A 221 -24.01 14.65 -2.13
CA TYR A 221 -24.64 15.77 -2.87
C TYR A 221 -23.63 16.62 -3.64
N ALA A 222 -22.38 16.62 -3.22
CA ALA A 222 -21.27 17.31 -3.89
C ALA A 222 -20.14 16.31 -4.17
N VAL A 223 -19.44 16.51 -5.28
CA VAL A 223 -18.25 15.76 -5.65
C VAL A 223 -17.05 16.70 -5.55
N ALA A 224 -16.03 16.30 -4.79
CA ALA A 224 -14.74 16.96 -4.77
C ALA A 224 -13.74 16.14 -5.60
N ILE A 225 -12.91 16.82 -6.38
CA ILE A 225 -11.82 16.23 -7.15
C ILE A 225 -10.53 16.79 -6.56
N HIS A 226 -9.66 15.88 -6.11
CA HIS A 226 -8.40 16.24 -5.47
C HIS A 226 -7.24 15.97 -6.43
N ILE A 227 -6.43 17.00 -6.72
CA ILE A 227 -5.31 16.90 -7.65
C ILE A 227 -4.03 17.33 -6.92
N VAL A 228 -3.12 16.38 -6.71
CA VAL A 228 -1.79 16.66 -6.19
C VAL A 228 -0.88 17.14 -7.34
N TYR A 229 -0.13 18.20 -7.09
CA TYR A 229 0.79 18.79 -8.08
C TYR A 229 2.04 19.37 -7.40
N PHE A 230 3.10 19.58 -8.18
CA PHE A 230 4.30 20.24 -7.71
C PHE A 230 4.15 21.77 -7.77
N ALA A 231 4.37 22.45 -6.65
CA ALA A 231 4.46 23.89 -6.60
C ALA A 231 5.83 24.40 -7.14
N GLU A 232 6.00 25.73 -7.24
CA GLU A 232 7.24 26.33 -7.73
C GLU A 232 8.45 26.01 -6.86
N ASP A 233 8.25 25.91 -5.54
CA ASP A 233 9.26 25.50 -4.55
C ASP A 233 9.50 23.98 -4.50
N LYS A 234 8.86 23.22 -5.39
CA LYS A 234 8.90 21.78 -5.50
C LYS A 234 8.19 21.01 -4.38
N THR A 235 7.54 21.67 -3.44
CA THR A 235 6.65 20.98 -2.49
C THR A 235 5.42 20.41 -3.23
N LEU A 236 4.79 19.41 -2.66
CA LEU A 236 3.50 18.91 -3.16
C LEU A 236 2.37 19.71 -2.51
N ARG A 237 1.44 20.14 -3.34
CA ARG A 237 0.19 20.77 -2.93
C ARG A 237 -0.99 19.96 -3.47
N VAL A 238 -2.13 20.07 -2.83
CA VAL A 238 -3.38 19.48 -3.32
C VAL A 238 -4.38 20.59 -3.61
N ARG A 239 -5.02 20.50 -4.77
CA ARG A 239 -6.12 21.36 -5.17
C ARG A 239 -7.41 20.57 -5.15
N HIS A 240 -8.45 21.21 -4.63
CA HIS A 240 -9.78 20.63 -4.48
C HIS A 240 -10.77 21.24 -5.45
#